data_4a7bdf2d58cd4272f57d00c39074663d
#
_entry.id   4a7bdf2d58cd4272f57d00c39074663d
#
_cell.length_a   1.000
_cell.length_b   1.000
_cell.length_c   1.000
_cell.angle_alpha   90.00
_cell.angle_beta   90.00
_cell.angle_gamma   90.00
#
_symmetry.space_group_name_H-M   'P 1'
#
loop_
_entity.id
_entity.type
_entity.pdbx_description
1 polymer ?
#
loop_
_entity_poly.entity_id
_entity_poly.type
_entity_poly.pdbx_seq_one_letter_code
_entity_poly.pdbx_strand_id
1 'polypeptide(L)'
;MKLNIYIMHSEKIDYKEEIYRPLLEKGLMKDNTLILPLSKKFESTYIKELLISSDIVICDLTKSNIFLKTEIKMANKLNKKIYYFINSNDKNKNKYKDIFEYTNKEDFVNKVDNLINSLNKKELILNRDNIYTLGKLNID
;
A
#
# COMPACT_ATOMS: atom_id res chain seq x y z
N MET A 1 -9.11 16.93 -3.69
CA MET A 1 -7.80 16.30 -3.98
C MET A 1 -7.81 14.83 -3.58
N LYS A 2 -7.27 13.99 -4.44
CA LYS A 2 -7.25 12.56 -4.20
C LYS A 2 -5.92 12.11 -3.63
N LEU A 3 -5.98 11.18 -2.68
CA LEU A 3 -4.82 10.52 -2.12
C LEU A 3 -4.43 9.35 -3.04
N ASN A 4 -3.15 9.23 -3.37
CA ASN A 4 -2.63 8.12 -4.18
C ASN A 4 -2.18 6.99 -3.25
N ILE A 5 -2.83 5.84 -3.35
CA ILE A 5 -2.64 4.70 -2.44
C ILE A 5 -2.10 3.50 -3.23
N TYR A 6 -0.89 3.08 -2.92
CA TYR A 6 -0.29 1.88 -3.51
C TYR A 6 -0.71 0.65 -2.70
N ILE A 7 -1.24 -0.35 -3.37
CA ILE A 7 -1.64 -1.62 -2.74
C ILE A 7 -0.56 -2.66 -3.03
N MET A 8 0.06 -3.15 -1.98
CA MET A 8 1.18 -4.08 -2.02
C MET A 8 0.76 -5.42 -1.41
N HIS A 9 1.11 -6.52 -2.07
CA HIS A 9 0.68 -7.85 -1.65
C HIS A 9 1.57 -8.93 -2.25
N SER A 10 1.48 -10.16 -1.72
CA SER A 10 2.14 -11.32 -2.30
C SER A 10 1.37 -11.83 -3.53
N GLU A 11 2.09 -12.42 -4.49
CA GLU A 11 1.49 -13.12 -5.63
C GLU A 11 0.86 -14.46 -5.25
N LYS A 12 1.19 -14.97 -4.09
CA LYS A 12 0.71 -16.28 -3.62
C LYS A 12 -0.76 -16.28 -3.24
N ILE A 13 -1.37 -15.12 -3.11
CA ILE A 13 -2.81 -14.99 -2.86
C ILE A 13 -3.52 -14.63 -4.16
N ASP A 14 -4.80 -14.94 -4.24
CA ASP A 14 -5.64 -14.52 -5.36
C ASP A 14 -6.01 -13.04 -5.19
N TYR A 15 -5.03 -12.18 -5.42
CA TYR A 15 -5.14 -10.76 -5.09
C TYR A 15 -6.20 -10.01 -5.87
N LYS A 16 -6.50 -10.45 -7.10
CA LYS A 16 -7.55 -9.80 -7.91
C LYS A 16 -8.91 -9.98 -7.26
N GLU A 17 -9.21 -11.18 -6.75
CA GLU A 17 -10.50 -11.49 -6.11
C GLU A 17 -10.52 -11.11 -4.63
N GLU A 18 -9.40 -11.27 -3.91
CA GLU A 18 -9.36 -11.10 -2.47
C GLU A 18 -9.05 -9.67 -2.03
N ILE A 19 -8.36 -8.90 -2.88
CA ILE A 19 -7.91 -7.55 -2.55
C ILE A 19 -8.47 -6.51 -3.52
N TYR A 20 -8.16 -6.62 -4.80
CA TYR A 20 -8.48 -5.55 -5.77
C TYR A 20 -9.98 -5.38 -5.96
N ARG A 21 -10.70 -6.46 -6.26
CA ARG A 21 -12.14 -6.39 -6.47
C ARG A 21 -12.89 -5.83 -5.26
N PRO A 22 -12.65 -6.33 -4.04
CA PRO A 22 -13.34 -5.78 -2.86
C PRO A 22 -13.07 -4.28 -2.63
N LEU A 23 -11.84 -3.83 -2.85
CA LEU A 23 -11.51 -2.41 -2.71
C LEU A 23 -12.22 -1.56 -3.75
N LEU A 24 -12.30 -2.03 -5.00
CA LEU A 24 -12.99 -1.33 -6.07
C LEU A 24 -14.50 -1.28 -5.83
N GLU A 25 -15.09 -2.38 -5.37
CA GLU A 25 -16.52 -2.47 -5.07
C GLU A 25 -16.93 -1.58 -3.90
N LYS A 26 -16.02 -1.36 -2.94
CA LYS A 26 -16.26 -0.47 -1.80
C LYS A 26 -16.38 1.00 -2.22
N GLY A 27 -15.97 1.34 -3.43
CA GLY A 27 -16.03 2.71 -3.91
C GLY A 27 -14.90 3.60 -3.41
N LEU A 28 -13.80 3.02 -2.94
CA LEU A 28 -12.64 3.79 -2.46
C LEU A 28 -12.02 4.64 -3.56
N MET A 29 -12.16 4.25 -4.83
CA MET A 29 -11.68 5.03 -5.97
C MET A 29 -12.45 6.33 -6.19
N LYS A 30 -13.61 6.47 -5.60
CA LYS A 30 -14.40 7.70 -5.72
C LYS A 30 -13.66 8.89 -5.12
N ASP A 31 -13.01 8.66 -3.98
CA ASP A 31 -12.32 9.70 -3.21
C ASP A 31 -10.81 9.56 -3.22
N ASN A 32 -10.27 8.50 -3.80
CA ASN A 32 -8.85 8.20 -3.80
C ASN A 32 -8.43 7.59 -5.13
N THR A 33 -7.12 7.60 -5.40
CA THR A 33 -6.55 6.89 -6.54
C THR A 33 -5.84 5.66 -6.00
N LEU A 34 -6.33 4.47 -6.38
CA LEU A 34 -5.70 3.20 -6.00
C LEU A 34 -4.71 2.79 -7.09
N ILE A 35 -3.48 2.51 -6.69
CA ILE A 35 -2.44 1.99 -7.57
C ILE A 35 -2.40 0.49 -7.35
N LEU A 36 -2.91 -0.27 -8.35
CA LEU A 36 -3.12 -1.71 -8.27
C LEU A 36 -2.25 -2.42 -9.32
N PRO A 37 -0.99 -2.75 -9.01
CA PRO A 37 -0.11 -3.41 -9.98
C PRO A 37 -0.68 -4.77 -10.41
N LEU A 38 -0.90 -4.95 -11.71
CA LEU A 38 -1.49 -6.17 -12.27
C LEU A 38 -0.46 -7.20 -12.71
N SER A 39 0.78 -6.79 -12.94
CA SER A 39 1.86 -7.68 -13.33
C SER A 39 2.88 -7.78 -12.21
N LYS A 40 3.20 -9.01 -11.84
CA LYS A 40 4.18 -9.30 -10.80
C LYS A 40 5.53 -9.72 -11.34
N LYS A 41 5.77 -9.53 -12.63
CA LYS A 41 7.15 -9.54 -13.11
C LYS A 41 7.82 -8.34 -12.48
N PHE A 42 8.73 -8.61 -11.56
CA PHE A 42 9.39 -7.56 -10.81
C PHE A 42 10.30 -6.75 -11.73
N GLU A 43 9.78 -5.62 -12.20
CA GLU A 43 10.59 -4.59 -12.84
C GLU A 43 10.80 -3.48 -11.82
N SER A 44 11.98 -3.42 -11.25
CA SER A 44 12.29 -2.50 -10.16
C SER A 44 12.03 -1.03 -10.53
N THR A 45 12.31 -0.65 -11.78
CA THR A 45 12.09 0.71 -12.25
C THR A 45 10.60 1.06 -12.27
N TYR A 46 9.76 0.15 -12.77
CA TYR A 46 8.32 0.33 -12.82
C TYR A 46 7.72 0.46 -11.41
N ILE A 47 8.07 -0.47 -10.53
CA ILE A 47 7.60 -0.45 -9.13
C ILE A 47 8.05 0.82 -8.43
N LYS A 48 9.30 1.22 -8.63
CA LYS A 48 9.85 2.44 -8.05
C LYS A 48 9.05 3.67 -8.48
N GLU A 49 8.73 3.79 -9.76
CA GLU A 49 7.94 4.92 -10.28
C GLU A 49 6.54 4.97 -9.66
N LEU A 50 5.88 3.81 -9.54
CA LEU A 50 4.57 3.73 -8.90
C LEU A 50 4.64 4.12 -7.42
N LEU A 51 5.67 3.68 -6.72
CA LEU A 51 5.87 4.04 -5.31
C LEU A 51 6.16 5.53 -5.15
N ILE A 52 6.97 6.12 -6.02
CA ILE A 52 7.24 7.56 -5.99
C ILE A 52 5.95 8.35 -6.14
N SER A 53 5.04 7.90 -6.99
CA SER A 53 3.76 8.59 -7.21
C SER A 53 2.74 8.37 -6.10
N SER A 54 2.99 7.45 -5.17
CA SER A 54 2.06 7.15 -4.08
C SER A 54 2.27 8.06 -2.89
N ASP A 55 1.20 8.30 -2.14
CA ASP A 55 1.25 9.05 -0.87
C ASP A 55 1.40 8.11 0.31
N ILE A 56 0.73 6.97 0.26
CA ILE A 56 0.83 5.92 1.28
C ILE A 56 0.83 4.55 0.61
N VAL A 57 1.25 3.55 1.37
CA VAL A 57 1.24 2.15 0.96
C VAL A 57 0.38 1.35 1.92
N ILE A 58 -0.53 0.56 1.39
CA ILE A 58 -1.27 -0.46 2.14
C ILE A 58 -0.64 -1.79 1.74
N CYS A 59 -0.06 -2.50 2.70
CA CYS A 59 0.65 -3.76 2.44
C CYS A 59 -0.03 -4.93 3.14
N ASP A 60 -0.45 -5.93 2.37
CA ASP A 60 -0.95 -7.19 2.91
C ASP A 60 0.19 -8.19 2.98
N LEU A 61 0.57 -8.57 4.20
CA LEU A 61 1.68 -9.49 4.47
C LEU A 61 1.28 -10.95 4.35
N THR A 62 0.02 -11.25 4.07
CA THR A 62 -0.48 -12.62 3.95
C THR A 62 0.30 -13.39 2.90
N LYS A 63 0.79 -14.57 3.26
CA LYS A 63 1.61 -15.44 2.42
C LYS A 63 2.81 -14.71 1.81
N SER A 64 3.47 -13.87 2.59
CA SER A 64 4.62 -13.09 2.18
C SER A 64 5.72 -13.94 1.53
N ASN A 65 6.40 -13.38 0.54
CA ASN A 65 7.51 -14.02 -0.17
C ASN A 65 8.66 -13.02 -0.36
N ILE A 66 9.72 -13.47 -1.02
CA ILE A 66 10.91 -12.64 -1.24
C ILE A 66 10.60 -11.39 -2.07
N PHE A 67 9.71 -11.49 -3.04
CA PHE A 67 9.34 -10.35 -3.91
C PHE A 67 8.62 -9.27 -3.12
N LEU A 68 7.67 -9.66 -2.25
CA LEU A 68 6.99 -8.70 -1.39
C LEU A 68 7.98 -8.01 -0.45
N LYS A 69 8.90 -8.76 0.15
CA LYS A 69 9.93 -8.21 1.02
C LYS A 69 10.81 -7.19 0.28
N THR A 70 11.11 -7.45 -0.98
CA THR A 70 11.89 -6.53 -1.82
C THR A 70 11.12 -5.24 -2.10
N GLU A 71 9.82 -5.34 -2.40
CA GLU A 71 8.96 -4.16 -2.56
C GLU A 71 8.91 -3.31 -1.28
N ILE A 72 8.78 -3.96 -0.13
CA ILE A 72 8.77 -3.27 1.17
C ILE A 72 10.07 -2.51 1.39
N LYS A 73 11.21 -3.13 1.11
CA LYS A 73 12.52 -2.47 1.23
C LYS A 73 12.60 -1.24 0.33
N MET A 74 12.09 -1.34 -0.89
CA MET A 74 12.07 -0.23 -1.83
C MET A 74 11.21 0.92 -1.31
N ALA A 75 10.02 0.62 -0.80
CA ALA A 75 9.13 1.63 -0.23
C ALA A 75 9.78 2.31 0.98
N ASN A 76 10.46 1.57 1.83
CA ASN A 76 11.19 2.12 2.97
C ASN A 76 12.33 3.04 2.54
N LYS A 77 13.07 2.68 1.49
CA LYS A 77 14.14 3.54 0.96
C LYS A 77 13.60 4.86 0.41
N LEU A 78 12.37 4.84 -0.08
CA LEU A 78 11.69 6.03 -0.59
C LEU A 78 10.94 6.80 0.51
N ASN A 79 11.11 6.39 1.77
CA ASN A 79 10.47 7.00 2.94
C ASN A 79 8.94 7.00 2.86
N LYS A 80 8.35 5.98 2.25
CA LYS A 80 6.90 5.86 2.16
C LYS A 80 6.32 5.33 3.47
N LYS A 81 5.19 5.90 3.88
CA LYS A 81 4.44 5.39 5.02
C LYS A 81 3.72 4.11 4.60
N ILE A 82 3.98 3.02 5.31
CA ILE A 82 3.39 1.70 5.02
C ILE A 82 2.48 1.30 6.18
N TYR A 83 1.24 0.94 5.86
CA TYR A 83 0.29 0.37 6.81
C TYR A 83 0.16 -1.12 6.50
N TYR A 84 0.45 -1.95 7.48
CA TYR A 84 0.54 -3.41 7.30
C TYR A 84 -0.73 -4.10 7.76
N PHE A 85 -1.17 -5.06 6.95
CA PHE A 85 -2.32 -5.92 7.21
C PHE A 85 -1.90 -7.38 7.07
N ILE A 86 -2.61 -8.28 7.75
CA ILE A 86 -2.40 -9.72 7.59
C ILE A 86 -3.70 -10.46 7.90
N ASN A 87 -3.95 -11.55 7.16
CA ASN A 87 -5.07 -12.42 7.46
C ASN A 87 -4.83 -13.12 8.80
N SER A 88 -5.85 -13.14 9.66
CA SER A 88 -5.76 -13.74 10.99
C SER A 88 -5.45 -15.24 10.97
N ASN A 89 -5.67 -15.91 9.85
CA ASN A 89 -5.34 -17.33 9.65
C ASN A 89 -3.91 -17.56 9.15
N ASP A 90 -3.16 -16.50 8.86
CA ASP A 90 -1.78 -16.64 8.41
C ASP A 90 -0.89 -17.17 9.54
N LYS A 91 -0.12 -18.21 9.25
CA LYS A 91 0.74 -18.87 10.25
C LYS A 91 1.85 -17.96 10.79
N ASN A 92 2.19 -16.91 10.06
CA ASN A 92 3.28 -15.98 10.42
C ASN A 92 2.77 -14.70 11.08
N LYS A 93 1.48 -14.60 11.40
CA LYS A 93 0.92 -13.36 11.95
C LYS A 93 1.62 -12.88 13.22
N ASN A 94 2.07 -13.80 14.07
CA ASN A 94 2.71 -13.45 15.34
C ASN A 94 4.16 -12.96 15.18
N LYS A 95 4.73 -13.03 13.98
CA LYS A 95 6.06 -12.49 13.70
C LYS A 95 6.09 -10.98 13.54
N TYR A 96 4.93 -10.37 13.38
CA TYR A 96 4.79 -8.95 13.10
C TYR A 96 4.16 -8.22 14.28
N LYS A 97 4.55 -6.97 14.50
CA LYS A 97 3.98 -6.09 15.52
C LYS A 97 3.30 -4.90 14.84
N ASP A 98 2.32 -4.34 15.52
CA ASP A 98 1.62 -3.11 15.08
C ASP A 98 1.03 -3.24 13.68
N ILE A 99 0.38 -4.38 13.43
CA ILE A 99 -0.28 -4.65 12.16
C ILE A 99 -1.78 -4.85 12.38
N PHE A 100 -2.56 -4.58 11.32
CA PHE A 100 -3.99 -4.81 11.32
C PHE A 100 -4.28 -6.25 10.90
N GLU A 101 -4.99 -7.00 11.73
CA GLU A 101 -5.44 -8.33 11.37
C GLU A 101 -6.84 -8.25 10.78
N TYR A 102 -7.13 -9.07 9.76
CA TYR A 102 -8.46 -9.16 9.18
C TYR A 102 -8.88 -10.63 9.03
N THR A 103 -10.18 -10.90 9.10
CA THR A 103 -10.73 -12.26 9.09
C THR A 103 -11.16 -12.71 7.70
N ASN A 104 -11.63 -11.78 6.87
CA ASN A 104 -12.08 -12.05 5.50
C ASN A 104 -11.94 -10.78 4.67
N LYS A 105 -12.28 -10.87 3.38
CA LYS A 105 -12.13 -9.75 2.45
C LYS A 105 -13.02 -8.56 2.80
N GLU A 106 -14.21 -8.78 3.33
CA GLU A 106 -15.09 -7.70 3.76
C GLU A 106 -14.50 -6.95 4.96
N ASP A 107 -13.98 -7.69 5.94
CA ASP A 107 -13.31 -7.12 7.10
C ASP A 107 -12.06 -6.33 6.69
N PHE A 108 -11.28 -6.85 5.74
CA PHE A 108 -10.13 -6.17 5.18
C PHE A 108 -10.51 -4.81 4.60
N VAL A 109 -11.50 -4.80 3.72
CA VAL A 109 -11.94 -3.57 3.04
C VAL A 109 -12.46 -2.54 4.05
N ASN A 110 -13.23 -2.99 5.03
CA ASN A 110 -13.76 -2.09 6.06
C ASN A 110 -12.64 -1.48 6.90
N LYS A 111 -11.61 -2.24 7.24
CA LYS A 111 -10.46 -1.74 7.99
C LYS A 111 -9.61 -0.78 7.17
N VAL A 112 -9.43 -1.07 5.88
CA VAL A 112 -8.74 -0.14 4.97
C VAL A 112 -9.51 1.17 4.85
N ASP A 113 -10.82 1.10 4.65
CA ASP A 113 -11.69 2.28 4.54
C ASP A 113 -11.62 3.14 5.81
N ASN A 114 -11.73 2.51 6.97
CA ASN A 114 -11.62 3.20 8.26
C ASN A 114 -10.26 3.86 8.43
N LEU A 115 -9.19 3.17 8.05
CA LEU A 115 -7.84 3.73 8.12
C LEU A 115 -7.73 4.97 7.24
N ILE A 116 -8.14 4.88 5.97
CA ILE A 116 -8.06 5.99 5.03
C ILE A 116 -8.85 7.20 5.54
N ASN A 117 -10.04 6.96 6.09
CA ASN A 117 -10.88 8.03 6.62
C ASN A 117 -10.28 8.69 7.87
N SER A 118 -9.37 8.00 8.58
CA SER A 118 -8.69 8.54 9.75
C SER A 118 -7.46 9.38 9.40
N LEU A 119 -6.99 9.32 8.16
CA LEU A 119 -5.76 9.99 7.74
C LEU A 119 -6.01 11.47 7.42
N ASN A 120 -5.00 12.29 7.69
CA ASN A 120 -5.00 13.69 7.29
C ASN A 120 -4.52 13.80 5.85
N LYS A 121 -5.45 13.75 4.89
CA LYS A 121 -5.14 13.79 3.46
C LYS A 121 -4.39 15.05 3.06
N LYS A 122 -4.77 16.19 3.61
CA LYS A 122 -4.14 17.47 3.30
C LYS A 122 -2.66 17.47 3.67
N GLU A 123 -2.33 16.96 4.86
CA GLU A 123 -0.94 16.86 5.31
C GLU A 123 -0.13 15.92 4.42
N LEU A 124 -0.69 14.77 4.07
CA LEU A 124 -0.02 13.80 3.19
C LEU A 124 0.27 14.37 1.80
N ILE A 125 -0.66 15.13 1.26
CA ILE A 125 -0.47 15.79 -0.03
C ILE A 125 0.56 16.91 0.05
N LEU A 126 0.60 17.67 1.14
CA LEU A 126 1.63 18.67 1.38
C LEU A 126 3.02 18.03 1.49
N ASN A 127 3.14 16.87 2.12
CA ASN A 127 4.40 16.14 2.20
C ASN A 127 4.89 15.71 0.81
N ARG A 128 3.98 15.39 -0.11
CA ARG A 128 4.32 15.09 -1.50
C ARG A 128 5.06 16.26 -2.13
N ASP A 129 4.52 17.44 -2.01
CA ASP A 129 5.09 18.66 -2.57
C ASP A 129 6.44 19.00 -1.91
N ASN A 130 6.56 18.84 -0.60
CA ASN A 130 7.78 19.08 0.15
C ASN A 130 8.92 18.15 -0.27
N ILE A 131 8.61 16.88 -0.54
CA ILE A 131 9.60 15.91 -1.01
C ILE A 131 10.17 16.36 -2.35
N TYR A 132 9.35 16.83 -3.28
CA TYR A 132 9.80 17.35 -4.56
C TYR A 132 10.67 18.59 -4.38
N THR A 133 10.29 19.50 -3.51
CA THR A 133 11.05 20.71 -3.23
C THR A 133 12.44 20.37 -2.68
N LEU A 134 12.49 19.46 -1.69
CA LEU A 134 13.77 19.02 -1.11
C LEU A 134 14.65 18.32 -2.14
N GLY A 135 14.06 17.52 -3.03
CA GLY A 135 14.76 16.89 -4.12
C GLY A 135 15.43 17.89 -5.04
N LYS A 136 14.76 18.98 -5.39
CA LYS A 136 15.32 20.06 -6.20
C LYS A 136 16.47 20.76 -5.50
N LEU A 137 16.35 21.02 -4.21
CA LEU A 137 17.40 21.69 -3.43
C LEU A 137 18.65 20.81 -3.33
N ASN A 138 18.51 19.50 -3.29
CA ASN A 138 19.61 18.57 -3.19
C ASN A 138 20.37 18.39 -4.51
N ILE A 139 19.78 18.78 -5.61
CA ILE A 139 20.39 18.70 -6.95
C ILE A 139 21.29 19.92 -7.21
N ASP A 140 20.98 21.02 -6.60
CA ASP A 140 21.73 22.26 -6.72
C ASP A 140 22.99 22.25 -5.86
#